data_4448f49dcc5c10c9c591fdf2436fff5c
#
_entry.id   4448f49dcc5c10c9c591fdf2436fff5c
#
_cell.length_a   1.000
_cell.length_b   1.000
_cell.length_c   1.000
_cell.angle_alpha   90.00
_cell.angle_beta   90.00
_cell.angle_gamma   90.00
#
_symmetry.space_group_name_H-M   'P 1'
#
loop_
_entity.id
_entity.type
_entity.pdbx_description
1 polymer ?
#
loop_
_entity_poly.entity_id
_entity_poly.type
_entity_poly.pdbx_seq_one_letter_code
_entity_poly.pdbx_strand_id
1 'polypeptide(L)'
;MALPLYDSQPARRVPWVTYLLIAVNVVVFLLTPMSNFAAWYGNGSVRECKATHFTFEYGAVPKELTTGDQQPLPTEVVHDCGPAGFRKAPWTTAFTSMFLHSSALHLLGNLVFLFVVGMGVEDRLGRWRYLLAYLAFGLVAVYGFAWTSPGSTVPLIGASGAIAGVMGAYVILNPRGRVVSWVPPVIVIRLPVWVVLGYWFVLQWLSLGDEKSNVAYTAHIYGFVAGVVFALLARRAGPAHRLAALSRG
;
A
#
# COMPACT_ATOMS: atom_id res chain seq x y z
N MET A 1 -17.72 -2.99 -6.63
CA MET A 1 -16.81 -2.01 -6.02
C MET A 1 -16.67 -0.83 -6.96
N ALA A 2 -16.77 0.43 -6.48
CA ALA A 2 -16.54 1.60 -7.33
C ALA A 2 -15.03 1.79 -7.54
N LEU A 3 -14.59 1.80 -8.81
CA LEU A 3 -13.19 2.01 -9.16
C LEU A 3 -12.98 3.50 -9.46
N PRO A 4 -12.13 4.23 -8.73
CA PRO A 4 -11.83 5.62 -9.03
C PRO A 4 -11.00 5.70 -10.32
N LEU A 5 -11.41 6.56 -11.26
CA LEU A 5 -10.75 6.75 -12.54
C LEU A 5 -9.86 8.00 -12.54
N TYR A 6 -10.34 9.10 -12.03
CA TYR A 6 -9.55 10.34 -11.88
C TYR A 6 -10.17 11.29 -10.85
N ASP A 7 -9.32 12.16 -10.28
CA ASP A 7 -9.72 13.26 -9.41
C ASP A 7 -10.25 14.43 -10.27
N SER A 8 -11.36 15.01 -9.86
CA SER A 8 -11.91 16.20 -10.50
C SER A 8 -11.16 17.50 -10.16
N GLN A 9 -10.24 17.45 -9.20
CA GLN A 9 -9.37 18.57 -8.84
C GLN A 9 -7.95 18.27 -9.34
N PRO A 10 -7.54 18.82 -10.50
CA PRO A 10 -6.20 18.57 -11.01
C PRO A 10 -5.14 19.11 -10.05
N ALA A 11 -4.04 18.39 -9.94
CA ALA A 11 -2.88 18.86 -9.19
C ALA A 11 -2.34 20.15 -9.82
N ARG A 12 -1.97 21.12 -8.98
CA ARG A 12 -1.41 22.40 -9.41
C ARG A 12 0.05 22.29 -9.82
N ARG A 13 0.72 21.25 -9.36
CA ARG A 13 2.14 20.96 -9.61
C ARG A 13 2.29 19.57 -10.19
N VAL A 14 3.35 19.37 -10.98
CA VAL A 14 3.68 18.03 -11.51
C VAL A 14 4.02 17.10 -10.33
N PRO A 15 3.27 15.98 -10.16
CA PRO A 15 3.40 15.07 -9.03
C PRO A 15 4.53 14.05 -9.26
N TRP A 16 5.79 14.53 -9.22
CA TRP A 16 6.97 13.72 -9.53
C TRP A 16 7.16 12.51 -8.64
N VAL A 17 6.84 12.64 -7.34
CA VAL A 17 7.00 11.52 -6.40
C VAL A 17 5.95 10.46 -6.65
N THR A 18 4.71 10.85 -6.96
CA THR A 18 3.65 9.90 -7.33
C THR A 18 4.07 9.11 -8.59
N TYR A 19 4.58 9.80 -9.62
CA TYR A 19 5.08 9.13 -10.83
C TYR A 19 6.29 8.25 -10.56
N LEU A 20 7.22 8.69 -9.72
CA LEU A 20 8.38 7.89 -9.30
C LEU A 20 7.93 6.61 -8.57
N LEU A 21 7.00 6.71 -7.61
CA LEU A 21 6.48 5.55 -6.89
C LEU A 21 5.78 4.57 -7.84
N ILE A 22 4.99 5.08 -8.80
CA ILE A 22 4.37 4.25 -9.84
C ILE A 22 5.46 3.54 -10.65
N ALA A 23 6.45 4.29 -11.15
CA ALA A 23 7.54 3.73 -11.96
C ALA A 23 8.34 2.67 -11.19
N VAL A 24 8.68 2.93 -9.93
CA VAL A 24 9.39 1.97 -9.07
C VAL A 24 8.60 0.68 -8.91
N ASN A 25 7.30 0.76 -8.60
CA ASN A 25 6.45 -0.43 -8.46
C ASN A 25 6.35 -1.24 -9.76
N VAL A 26 6.21 -0.56 -10.90
CA VAL A 26 6.19 -1.21 -12.23
C VAL A 26 7.53 -1.88 -12.51
N VAL A 27 8.65 -1.19 -12.34
CA VAL A 27 9.98 -1.73 -12.61
C VAL A 27 10.28 -2.91 -11.70
N VAL A 28 10.02 -2.79 -10.40
CA VAL A 28 10.20 -3.91 -9.46
C VAL A 28 9.36 -5.11 -9.90
N PHE A 29 8.08 -4.92 -10.22
CA PHE A 29 7.22 -6.02 -10.67
C PHE A 29 7.78 -6.68 -11.95
N LEU A 30 8.17 -5.90 -12.95
CA LEU A 30 8.70 -6.42 -14.21
C LEU A 30 9.99 -7.22 -14.04
N LEU A 31 10.79 -6.88 -13.03
CA LEU A 31 12.07 -7.54 -12.73
C LEU A 31 11.94 -8.73 -11.78
N THR A 32 10.76 -8.99 -11.21
CA THR A 32 10.53 -10.09 -10.27
C THR A 32 9.98 -11.35 -10.95
N PRO A 33 10.11 -12.53 -10.34
CA PRO A 33 9.58 -13.79 -10.90
C PRO A 33 8.05 -13.83 -10.98
N MET A 34 7.33 -12.91 -10.32
CA MET A 34 5.87 -12.77 -10.40
C MET A 34 5.42 -12.23 -11.75
N SER A 35 6.33 -11.58 -12.49
CA SER A 35 6.09 -11.06 -13.84
C SER A 35 6.43 -12.11 -14.89
N ASN A 36 5.61 -12.22 -15.93
CA ASN A 36 5.94 -13.06 -17.08
C ASN A 36 7.00 -12.46 -18.01
N PHE A 37 7.40 -11.21 -17.77
CA PHE A 37 8.43 -10.52 -18.57
C PHE A 37 9.86 -10.92 -18.18
N ALA A 38 10.08 -11.36 -16.95
CA ALA A 38 11.39 -11.76 -16.44
C ALA A 38 11.72 -13.21 -16.83
N ALA A 39 12.04 -13.43 -18.11
CA ALA A 39 12.24 -14.76 -18.69
C ALA A 39 13.40 -15.56 -18.04
N TRP A 40 14.39 -14.88 -17.45
CA TRP A 40 15.53 -15.53 -16.75
C TRP A 40 15.14 -16.31 -15.50
N TYR A 41 13.94 -16.15 -14.98
CA TYR A 41 13.42 -16.96 -13.89
C TYR A 41 12.91 -18.33 -14.35
N GLY A 42 12.88 -18.62 -15.66
CA GLY A 42 12.35 -19.86 -16.22
C GLY A 42 10.84 -19.82 -16.38
N ASN A 43 10.21 -21.00 -16.56
CA ASN A 43 8.78 -21.15 -16.79
C ASN A 43 8.16 -22.23 -15.87
N GLY A 44 6.85 -22.30 -15.80
CA GLY A 44 6.10 -23.32 -15.05
C GLY A 44 6.53 -23.39 -13.57
N SER A 45 6.64 -24.61 -13.03
CA SER A 45 6.96 -24.87 -11.63
C SER A 45 8.27 -24.26 -11.17
N VAL A 46 9.29 -24.16 -12.05
CA VAL A 46 10.57 -23.51 -11.71
C VAL A 46 10.36 -22.04 -11.39
N ARG A 47 9.58 -21.32 -12.17
CA ARG A 47 9.24 -19.91 -11.92
C ARG A 47 8.39 -19.76 -10.67
N GLU A 48 7.39 -20.61 -10.48
CA GLU A 48 6.51 -20.60 -9.31
C GLU A 48 7.31 -20.77 -8.02
N CYS A 49 8.26 -21.71 -7.99
CA CYS A 49 9.14 -21.89 -6.84
C CYS A 49 10.04 -20.68 -6.60
N LYS A 50 10.60 -20.08 -7.67
CA LYS A 50 11.38 -18.85 -7.53
C LYS A 50 10.52 -17.68 -7.03
N ALA A 51 9.28 -17.55 -7.47
CA ALA A 51 8.35 -16.54 -7.00
C ALA A 51 8.00 -16.74 -5.53
N THR A 52 7.78 -17.97 -5.11
CA THR A 52 7.56 -18.34 -3.71
C THR A 52 8.76 -17.96 -2.85
N HIS A 53 9.96 -18.43 -3.21
CA HIS A 53 11.19 -18.09 -2.47
C HIS A 53 11.41 -16.57 -2.42
N PHE A 54 11.23 -15.87 -3.54
CA PHE A 54 11.36 -14.41 -3.62
C PHE A 54 10.37 -13.69 -2.70
N THR A 55 9.14 -14.20 -2.61
CA THR A 55 8.12 -13.65 -1.71
C THR A 55 8.51 -13.85 -0.25
N PHE A 56 9.07 -15.00 0.11
CA PHE A 56 9.57 -15.24 1.46
C PHE A 56 10.84 -14.45 1.78
N GLU A 57 11.70 -14.22 0.80
CA GLU A 57 12.94 -13.45 0.98
C GLU A 57 12.68 -11.97 1.21
N TYR A 58 11.81 -11.35 0.40
CA TYR A 58 11.58 -9.89 0.39
C TYR A 58 10.25 -9.45 0.98
N GLY A 59 9.29 -10.35 1.17
CA GLY A 59 8.01 -10.09 1.81
C GLY A 59 8.12 -10.04 3.33
N ALA A 60 7.27 -9.26 3.96
CA ALA A 60 7.24 -9.07 5.40
C ALA A 60 6.47 -10.22 6.07
N VAL A 61 7.18 -11.11 6.76
CA VAL A 61 6.57 -12.20 7.55
C VAL A 61 6.29 -11.68 8.95
N PRO A 62 5.02 -11.63 9.40
CA PRO A 62 4.66 -11.06 10.71
C PRO A 62 5.42 -11.67 11.88
N LYS A 63 5.54 -12.99 11.93
CA LYS A 63 6.28 -13.69 12.98
C LYS A 63 7.75 -13.29 13.02
N GLU A 64 8.39 -13.09 11.88
CA GLU A 64 9.79 -12.64 11.81
C GLU A 64 9.94 -11.19 12.29
N LEU A 65 9.00 -10.31 11.94
CA LEU A 65 9.03 -8.92 12.38
C LEU A 65 8.83 -8.77 13.89
N THR A 66 8.08 -9.69 14.51
CA THR A 66 7.82 -9.66 15.96
C THR A 66 8.89 -10.36 16.78
N THR A 67 9.54 -11.39 16.25
CA THR A 67 10.62 -12.12 16.94
C THR A 67 12.01 -11.55 16.64
N GLY A 68 12.20 -10.90 15.50
CA GLY A 68 13.50 -10.45 15.01
C GLY A 68 14.29 -11.54 14.27
N ASP A 69 13.80 -12.78 14.21
CA ASP A 69 14.50 -13.93 13.65
C ASP A 69 13.81 -14.45 12.39
N GLN A 70 14.62 -14.77 11.38
CA GLN A 70 14.12 -15.44 10.18
C GLN A 70 13.53 -16.81 10.54
N GLN A 71 12.29 -17.05 10.09
CA GLN A 71 11.61 -18.33 10.28
C GLN A 71 11.98 -19.31 9.18
N PRO A 72 11.97 -20.63 9.48
CA PRO A 72 12.06 -21.64 8.43
C PRO A 72 10.90 -21.52 7.45
N LEU A 73 11.13 -21.90 6.20
CA LEU A 73 10.05 -22.00 5.22
C LEU A 73 9.01 -23.05 5.67
N PRO A 74 7.72 -22.85 5.33
CA PRO A 74 6.70 -23.88 5.55
C PRO A 74 7.09 -25.21 4.91
N THR A 75 6.73 -26.33 5.55
CA THR A 75 7.10 -27.68 5.12
C THR A 75 6.65 -27.96 3.68
N GLU A 76 5.48 -27.48 3.29
CA GLU A 76 4.93 -27.62 1.95
C GLU A 76 5.81 -26.90 0.91
N VAL A 77 6.29 -25.71 1.24
CA VAL A 77 7.20 -24.95 0.36
C VAL A 77 8.54 -25.67 0.21
N VAL A 78 9.08 -26.23 1.30
CA VAL A 78 10.34 -26.99 1.25
C VAL A 78 10.17 -28.27 0.46
N HIS A 79 9.03 -28.95 0.60
CA HIS A 79 8.71 -30.16 -0.16
C HIS A 79 8.64 -29.89 -1.67
N ASP A 80 7.94 -28.82 -2.07
CA ASP A 80 7.66 -28.55 -3.48
C ASP A 80 8.80 -27.79 -4.18
N CYS A 81 9.47 -26.90 -3.47
CA CYS A 81 10.43 -25.94 -4.02
C CYS A 81 11.86 -26.04 -3.44
N GLY A 82 12.05 -26.92 -2.48
CA GLY A 82 13.35 -27.07 -1.79
C GLY A 82 13.56 -26.07 -0.65
N PRO A 83 14.68 -26.20 0.09
CA PRO A 83 14.98 -25.34 1.24
C PRO A 83 15.27 -23.89 0.83
N ALA A 84 15.20 -22.97 1.80
CA ALA A 84 15.59 -21.58 1.60
C ALA A 84 17.08 -21.47 1.26
N GLY A 85 17.36 -20.90 0.07
CA GLY A 85 18.72 -20.58 -0.36
C GLY A 85 19.18 -19.16 0.04
N PHE A 86 18.45 -18.48 0.94
CA PHE A 86 18.69 -17.09 1.32
C PHE A 86 18.73 -16.90 2.83
N ARG A 87 19.40 -15.83 3.24
CA ARG A 87 19.33 -15.27 4.61
C ARG A 87 18.91 -13.82 4.52
N LYS A 88 18.02 -13.39 5.43
CA LYS A 88 17.50 -12.01 5.46
C LYS A 88 17.53 -11.42 6.86
N ALA A 89 17.55 -10.10 6.93
CA ALA A 89 17.24 -9.36 8.14
C ALA A 89 15.74 -9.04 8.12
N PRO A 90 14.92 -9.58 9.05
CA PRO A 90 13.46 -9.42 8.98
C PRO A 90 12.99 -7.97 8.88
N TRP A 91 13.64 -7.04 9.56
CA TRP A 91 13.26 -5.63 9.55
C TRP A 91 13.37 -4.96 8.15
N THR A 92 14.27 -5.44 7.27
CA THR A 92 14.38 -4.90 5.90
C THR A 92 13.18 -5.25 5.07
N THR A 93 12.52 -6.38 5.36
CA THR A 93 11.36 -6.85 4.62
C THR A 93 10.13 -5.98 4.86
N ALA A 94 10.08 -5.25 5.98
CA ALA A 94 9.02 -4.26 6.20
C ALA A 94 9.02 -3.15 5.13
N PHE A 95 10.20 -2.82 4.61
CA PHE A 95 10.34 -1.84 3.53
C PHE A 95 10.20 -2.49 2.15
N THR A 96 10.89 -3.59 1.87
CA THR A 96 10.89 -4.21 0.53
C THR A 96 9.52 -4.74 0.15
N SER A 97 8.77 -5.29 1.10
CA SER A 97 7.41 -5.81 0.88
C SER A 97 6.44 -4.78 0.28
N MET A 98 6.66 -3.49 0.56
CA MET A 98 5.81 -2.39 0.06
C MET A 98 5.89 -2.20 -1.46
N PHE A 99 6.88 -2.80 -2.13
CA PHE A 99 7.11 -2.67 -3.57
C PHE A 99 6.86 -3.97 -4.34
N LEU A 100 6.51 -5.05 -3.65
CA LEU A 100 6.25 -6.35 -4.25
C LEU A 100 4.77 -6.51 -4.60
N HIS A 101 4.47 -7.21 -5.69
CA HIS A 101 3.11 -7.50 -6.11
C HIS A 101 3.00 -8.94 -6.62
N SER A 102 1.98 -9.66 -6.17
CA SER A 102 1.77 -11.07 -6.52
C SER A 102 1.28 -11.27 -7.95
N SER A 103 0.69 -10.25 -8.57
CA SER A 103 0.14 -10.32 -9.92
C SER A 103 0.02 -8.95 -10.57
N ALA A 104 -0.13 -8.92 -11.90
CA ALA A 104 -0.38 -7.70 -12.66
C ALA A 104 -1.68 -6.99 -12.23
N LEU A 105 -2.72 -7.76 -11.85
CA LEU A 105 -3.97 -7.17 -11.37
C LEU A 105 -3.80 -6.51 -10.00
N HIS A 106 -3.03 -7.14 -9.10
CA HIS A 106 -2.68 -6.56 -7.80
C HIS A 106 -1.90 -5.26 -7.97
N LEU A 107 -0.89 -5.26 -8.85
CA LEU A 107 -0.15 -4.05 -9.20
C LEU A 107 -1.08 -2.97 -9.76
N LEU A 108 -1.87 -3.30 -10.79
CA LEU A 108 -2.75 -2.34 -11.45
C LEU A 108 -3.73 -1.69 -10.47
N GLY A 109 -4.33 -2.49 -9.58
CA GLY A 109 -5.20 -1.96 -8.52
C GLY A 109 -4.51 -0.93 -7.66
N ASN A 110 -3.29 -1.22 -7.20
CA ASN A 110 -2.47 -0.29 -6.41
C ASN A 110 -2.14 0.99 -7.20
N LEU A 111 -1.72 0.85 -8.47
CA LEU A 111 -1.35 2.00 -9.29
C LEU A 111 -2.52 2.94 -9.58
N VAL A 112 -3.72 2.40 -9.81
CA VAL A 112 -4.93 3.21 -10.03
C VAL A 112 -5.24 4.07 -8.80
N PHE A 113 -5.27 3.48 -7.60
CA PHE A 113 -5.50 4.26 -6.39
C PHE A 113 -4.38 5.27 -6.13
N LEU A 114 -3.12 4.85 -6.27
CA LEU A 114 -1.97 5.75 -6.09
C LEU A 114 -2.01 6.92 -7.05
N PHE A 115 -2.33 6.69 -8.32
CA PHE A 115 -2.46 7.73 -9.33
C PHE A 115 -3.56 8.73 -8.97
N VAL A 116 -4.76 8.24 -8.62
CA VAL A 116 -5.93 9.10 -8.39
C VAL A 116 -5.77 9.95 -7.13
N VAL A 117 -5.33 9.35 -6.01
CA VAL A 117 -5.28 10.09 -4.74
C VAL A 117 -3.89 10.65 -4.41
N GLY A 118 -2.83 10.01 -4.90
CA GLY A 118 -1.44 10.40 -4.60
C GLY A 118 -1.11 11.80 -5.10
N MET A 119 -1.52 12.13 -6.33
CA MET A 119 -1.27 13.46 -6.91
C MET A 119 -1.86 14.59 -6.05
N GLY A 120 -3.08 14.42 -5.53
CA GLY A 120 -3.72 15.41 -4.69
C GLY A 120 -3.07 15.57 -3.32
N VAL A 121 -2.55 14.48 -2.75
CA VAL A 121 -1.82 14.52 -1.47
C VAL A 121 -0.43 15.13 -1.66
N GLU A 122 0.28 14.76 -2.73
CA GLU A 122 1.59 15.36 -3.05
C GLU A 122 1.50 16.87 -3.27
N ASP A 123 0.44 17.34 -3.98
CA ASP A 123 0.20 18.78 -4.22
C ASP A 123 0.02 19.55 -2.91
N ARG A 124 -0.61 18.94 -1.90
CA ARG A 124 -0.88 19.55 -0.58
C ARG A 124 0.31 19.50 0.36
N LEU A 125 1.04 18.40 0.40
CA LEU A 125 2.15 18.20 1.33
C LEU A 125 3.50 18.68 0.78
N GLY A 126 3.64 18.71 -0.55
CA GLY A 126 4.92 18.85 -1.24
C GLY A 126 5.69 17.51 -1.29
N ARG A 127 6.65 17.41 -2.20
CA ARG A 127 7.32 16.16 -2.61
C ARG A 127 7.92 15.37 -1.45
N TRP A 128 8.79 16.03 -0.65
CA TRP A 128 9.53 15.33 0.41
C TRP A 128 8.65 14.85 1.56
N ARG A 129 7.70 15.69 1.99
CA ARG A 129 6.76 15.30 3.05
C ARG A 129 5.84 14.17 2.59
N TYR A 130 5.42 14.20 1.32
CA TYR A 130 4.61 13.14 0.74
C TYR A 130 5.37 11.82 0.66
N LEU A 131 6.63 11.83 0.17
CA LEU A 131 7.46 10.62 0.13
C LEU A 131 7.66 10.01 1.52
N LEU A 132 8.05 10.84 2.49
CA LEU A 132 8.26 10.36 3.87
C LEU A 132 6.96 9.84 4.49
N ALA A 133 5.83 10.52 4.24
CA ALA A 133 4.52 10.08 4.72
C ALA A 133 4.11 8.74 4.09
N TYR A 134 4.28 8.57 2.77
CA TYR A 134 4.01 7.30 2.08
C TYR A 134 4.77 6.14 2.70
N LEU A 135 6.09 6.30 2.90
CA LEU A 135 6.93 5.28 3.52
C LEU A 135 6.52 5.00 4.97
N ALA A 136 6.24 6.05 5.75
CA ALA A 136 5.79 5.91 7.13
C ALA A 136 4.43 5.19 7.23
N PHE A 137 3.48 5.51 6.35
CA PHE A 137 2.18 4.82 6.32
C PHE A 137 2.33 3.33 6.01
N GLY A 138 3.22 2.99 5.06
CA GLY A 138 3.51 1.61 4.73
C GLY A 138 4.13 0.85 5.90
N LEU A 139 5.11 1.45 6.59
CA LEU A 139 5.70 0.83 7.77
C LEU A 139 4.67 0.65 8.90
N VAL A 140 3.83 1.66 9.17
CA VAL A 140 2.74 1.54 10.16
C VAL A 140 1.78 0.42 9.77
N ALA A 141 1.44 0.28 8.49
CA ALA A 141 0.57 -0.78 7.99
C ALA A 141 1.19 -2.17 8.20
N VAL A 142 2.48 -2.34 7.84
CA VAL A 142 3.19 -3.61 7.96
C VAL A 142 3.35 -4.03 9.43
N TYR A 143 3.85 -3.13 10.28
CA TYR A 143 4.02 -3.43 11.71
C TYR A 143 2.69 -3.57 12.46
N GLY A 144 1.66 -2.78 12.09
CA GLY A 144 0.31 -2.92 12.61
C GLY A 144 -0.29 -4.29 12.29
N PHE A 145 -0.10 -4.76 11.05
CA PHE A 145 -0.48 -6.13 10.66
C PHE A 145 0.30 -7.19 11.45
N ALA A 146 1.62 -7.04 11.54
CA ALA A 146 2.45 -7.97 12.31
C ALA A 146 2.05 -8.05 13.79
N TRP A 147 1.67 -6.92 14.39
CA TRP A 147 1.20 -6.87 15.76
C TRP A 147 -0.14 -7.59 15.98
N THR A 148 -1.06 -7.48 15.03
CA THR A 148 -2.37 -8.16 15.11
C THR A 148 -2.33 -9.62 14.70
N SER A 149 -1.28 -10.05 14.00
CA SER A 149 -1.11 -11.43 13.53
C SER A 149 0.30 -11.97 13.82
N PRO A 150 0.78 -11.90 15.09
CA PRO A 150 2.21 -12.12 15.40
C PRO A 150 2.69 -13.55 15.14
N GLY A 151 1.78 -14.52 15.08
CA GLY A 151 2.08 -15.92 14.76
C GLY A 151 2.06 -16.25 13.26
N SER A 152 1.64 -15.31 12.40
CA SER A 152 1.52 -15.59 10.97
C SER A 152 2.89 -15.76 10.32
N THR A 153 3.02 -16.82 9.53
CA THR A 153 4.20 -17.11 8.69
C THR A 153 3.96 -16.78 7.22
N VAL A 154 2.78 -16.25 6.87
CA VAL A 154 2.45 -15.86 5.51
C VAL A 154 3.06 -14.49 5.21
N PRO A 155 3.86 -14.36 4.14
CA PRO A 155 4.46 -13.09 3.79
C PRO A 155 3.44 -12.05 3.34
N LEU A 156 3.48 -10.87 3.93
CA LEU A 156 2.76 -9.68 3.46
C LEU A 156 3.54 -9.01 2.34
N ILE A 157 2.88 -8.71 1.22
CA ILE A 157 3.43 -7.95 0.10
C ILE A 157 2.38 -6.96 -0.46
N GLY A 158 2.84 -5.85 -0.98
CA GLY A 158 2.01 -4.86 -1.66
C GLY A 158 2.18 -3.43 -1.15
N ALA A 159 2.05 -2.49 -2.08
CA ALA A 159 2.03 -1.06 -1.77
C ALA A 159 0.75 -0.61 -1.04
N SER A 160 -0.25 -1.48 -0.95
CA SER A 160 -1.63 -1.14 -0.59
C SER A 160 -1.78 -0.54 0.82
N GLY A 161 -0.95 -0.97 1.79
CA GLY A 161 -0.93 -0.39 3.13
C GLY A 161 -0.49 1.08 3.13
N ALA A 162 0.56 1.41 2.37
CA ALA A 162 1.01 2.80 2.18
C ALA A 162 -0.03 3.63 1.43
N ILE A 163 -0.62 3.06 0.37
CA ILE A 163 -1.67 3.69 -0.43
C ILE A 163 -2.92 3.94 0.42
N ALA A 164 -3.30 3.01 1.29
CA ALA A 164 -4.38 3.21 2.25
C ALA A 164 -4.13 4.44 3.13
N GLY A 165 -2.88 4.65 3.58
CA GLY A 165 -2.48 5.86 4.28
C GLY A 165 -2.62 7.13 3.44
N VAL A 166 -2.22 7.07 2.17
CA VAL A 166 -2.45 8.19 1.23
C VAL A 166 -3.94 8.47 1.05
N MET A 167 -4.78 7.43 0.96
CA MET A 167 -6.25 7.56 0.90
C MET A 167 -6.81 8.25 2.15
N GLY A 168 -6.39 7.82 3.35
CA GLY A 168 -6.77 8.43 4.61
C GLY A 168 -6.37 9.91 4.69
N ALA A 169 -5.13 10.22 4.29
CA ALA A 169 -4.65 11.60 4.22
C ALA A 169 -5.43 12.44 3.19
N TYR A 170 -5.77 11.86 2.03
CA TYR A 170 -6.53 12.52 0.98
C TYR A 170 -7.90 13.01 1.49
N VAL A 171 -8.66 12.15 2.18
CA VAL A 171 -9.99 12.48 2.74
C VAL A 171 -9.92 13.74 3.62
N ILE A 172 -8.86 13.86 4.41
CA ILE A 172 -8.69 15.01 5.33
C ILE A 172 -8.18 16.26 4.60
N LEU A 173 -7.21 16.10 3.69
CA LEU A 173 -6.57 17.24 2.99
C LEU A 173 -7.43 17.80 1.86
N ASN A 174 -8.29 16.98 1.26
CA ASN A 174 -9.15 17.34 0.13
C ASN A 174 -10.65 17.02 0.40
N PRO A 175 -11.27 17.58 1.46
CA PRO A 175 -12.61 17.20 1.91
C PRO A 175 -13.72 17.51 0.88
N ARG A 176 -13.48 18.42 -0.05
CA ARG A 176 -14.40 18.76 -1.16
C ARG A 176 -14.01 18.06 -2.46
N GLY A 177 -13.01 17.18 -2.44
CA GLY A 177 -12.58 16.40 -3.59
C GLY A 177 -13.72 15.53 -4.11
N ARG A 178 -13.77 15.37 -5.42
CA ARG A 178 -14.70 14.46 -6.09
C ARG A 178 -13.90 13.59 -7.02
N VAL A 179 -14.18 12.31 -7.03
CA VAL A 179 -13.57 11.35 -7.95
C VAL A 179 -14.61 10.87 -8.93
N VAL A 180 -14.23 10.78 -10.18
CA VAL A 180 -15.00 10.07 -11.18
C VAL A 180 -14.74 8.60 -10.96
N SER A 181 -15.79 7.86 -10.68
CA SER A 181 -15.73 6.44 -10.37
C SER A 181 -16.56 5.64 -11.35
N TRP A 182 -16.01 4.50 -11.77
CA TRP A 182 -16.77 3.51 -12.50
C TRP A 182 -17.43 2.54 -11.51
N VAL A 183 -18.75 2.45 -11.62
CA VAL A 183 -19.58 1.50 -10.87
C VAL A 183 -20.12 0.48 -11.86
N PRO A 184 -19.68 -0.78 -11.79
CA PRO A 184 -20.15 -1.81 -12.69
C PRO A 184 -21.69 -1.94 -12.68
N PRO A 185 -22.32 -2.27 -13.83
CA PRO A 185 -21.67 -2.66 -15.08
C PRO A 185 -21.25 -1.51 -16.00
N VAL A 186 -21.89 -0.31 -15.95
CA VAL A 186 -21.66 0.73 -16.99
C VAL A 186 -21.72 2.15 -16.45
N ILE A 187 -21.98 2.37 -15.16
CA ILE A 187 -22.25 3.71 -14.63
C ILE A 187 -20.92 4.41 -14.27
N VAL A 188 -20.68 5.56 -14.90
CA VAL A 188 -19.58 6.47 -14.52
C VAL A 188 -20.20 7.69 -13.83
N ILE A 189 -19.91 7.85 -12.55
CA ILE A 189 -20.49 8.94 -11.73
C ILE A 189 -19.41 9.71 -10.98
N ARG A 190 -19.69 10.98 -10.70
CA ARG A 190 -18.86 11.81 -9.83
C ARG A 190 -19.36 11.70 -8.40
N LEU A 191 -18.54 11.08 -7.55
CA LEU A 191 -18.83 10.94 -6.14
C LEU A 191 -17.90 11.81 -5.28
N PRO A 192 -18.38 12.32 -4.14
CA PRO A 192 -17.48 12.87 -3.13
C PRO A 192 -16.46 11.84 -2.71
N VAL A 193 -15.19 12.24 -2.61
CA VAL A 193 -14.11 11.32 -2.30
C VAL A 193 -14.31 10.59 -0.97
N TRP A 194 -14.86 11.27 0.03
CA TRP A 194 -15.13 10.67 1.34
C TRP A 194 -16.17 9.53 1.27
N VAL A 195 -17.10 9.57 0.30
CA VAL A 195 -18.04 8.46 0.06
C VAL A 195 -17.29 7.25 -0.48
N VAL A 196 -16.47 7.45 -1.52
CA VAL A 196 -15.76 6.35 -2.19
C VAL A 196 -14.73 5.71 -1.25
N LEU A 197 -13.89 6.53 -0.62
CA LEU A 197 -12.82 6.06 0.25
C LEU A 197 -13.35 5.59 1.62
N GLY A 198 -14.41 6.23 2.12
CA GLY A 198 -15.10 5.80 3.34
C GLY A 198 -15.79 4.44 3.15
N TYR A 199 -16.50 4.26 2.03
CA TYR A 199 -17.07 2.95 1.68
C TYR A 199 -15.99 1.87 1.54
N TRP A 200 -14.88 2.19 0.82
CA TRP A 200 -13.75 1.28 0.72
C TRP A 200 -13.18 0.90 2.10
N PHE A 201 -13.04 1.88 3.00
CA PHE A 201 -12.53 1.66 4.35
C PHE A 201 -13.47 0.77 5.19
N VAL A 202 -14.78 1.01 5.11
CA VAL A 202 -15.78 0.17 5.78
C VAL A 202 -15.72 -1.27 5.28
N LEU A 203 -15.52 -1.47 3.96
CA LEU A 203 -15.35 -2.81 3.41
C LEU A 203 -14.13 -3.54 3.98
N GLN A 204 -13.03 -2.82 4.35
CA GLN A 204 -11.89 -3.48 5.01
C GLN A 204 -12.30 -4.10 6.35
N TRP A 205 -13.12 -3.39 7.13
CA TRP A 205 -13.64 -3.89 8.42
C TRP A 205 -14.61 -5.06 8.24
N LEU A 206 -15.51 -4.97 7.27
CA LEU A 206 -16.49 -6.04 7.01
C LEU A 206 -15.83 -7.32 6.45
N SER A 207 -14.66 -7.18 5.85
CA SER A 207 -13.89 -8.30 5.30
C SER A 207 -12.87 -8.89 6.28
N LEU A 208 -12.80 -8.38 7.51
CA LEU A 208 -11.96 -8.98 8.56
C LEU A 208 -12.46 -10.41 8.84
N GLY A 209 -11.55 -11.36 8.83
CA GLY A 209 -11.89 -12.78 9.04
C GLY A 209 -12.32 -13.53 7.77
N ASP A 210 -12.27 -12.92 6.59
CA ASP A 210 -12.43 -13.64 5.33
C ASP A 210 -11.17 -14.49 5.04
N GLU A 211 -11.18 -15.72 5.55
CA GLU A 211 -10.07 -16.68 5.40
C GLU A 211 -9.82 -17.10 3.94
N LYS A 212 -10.77 -16.85 3.04
CA LYS A 212 -10.64 -17.16 1.62
C LYS A 212 -9.90 -16.06 0.86
N SER A 213 -9.73 -14.91 1.48
CA SER A 213 -9.08 -13.74 0.87
C SER A 213 -7.60 -13.68 1.26
N ASN A 214 -6.74 -13.52 0.25
CA ASN A 214 -5.31 -13.24 0.46
C ASN A 214 -5.02 -11.75 0.72
N VAL A 215 -6.04 -10.96 1.12
CA VAL A 215 -5.90 -9.52 1.36
C VAL A 215 -5.67 -9.25 2.84
N ALA A 216 -4.60 -8.52 3.15
CA ALA A 216 -4.29 -8.11 4.52
C ALA A 216 -5.12 -6.87 4.92
N TYR A 217 -6.42 -7.08 5.16
CA TYR A 217 -7.36 -5.99 5.49
C TYR A 217 -6.91 -5.15 6.68
N THR A 218 -6.33 -5.79 7.70
CA THR A 218 -5.81 -5.09 8.88
C THR A 218 -4.68 -4.12 8.55
N ALA A 219 -3.77 -4.49 7.63
CA ALA A 219 -2.73 -3.58 7.15
C ALA A 219 -3.32 -2.33 6.48
N HIS A 220 -4.40 -2.49 5.70
CA HIS A 220 -5.11 -1.37 5.09
C HIS A 220 -5.74 -0.44 6.14
N ILE A 221 -6.33 -1.01 7.19
CA ILE A 221 -6.93 -0.24 8.29
C ILE A 221 -5.86 0.59 9.00
N TYR A 222 -4.73 -0.01 9.39
CA TYR A 222 -3.64 0.70 10.05
C TYR A 222 -3.06 1.81 9.17
N GLY A 223 -2.82 1.51 7.88
CA GLY A 223 -2.36 2.51 6.93
C GLY A 223 -3.32 3.69 6.82
N PHE A 224 -4.61 3.43 6.59
CA PHE A 224 -5.63 4.46 6.44
C PHE A 224 -5.74 5.36 7.69
N VAL A 225 -5.80 4.77 8.87
CA VAL A 225 -5.84 5.50 10.14
C VAL A 225 -4.59 6.35 10.34
N ALA A 226 -3.40 5.81 10.04
CA ALA A 226 -2.15 6.57 10.08
C ALA A 226 -2.21 7.82 9.18
N GLY A 227 -2.74 7.67 7.96
CA GLY A 227 -2.92 8.78 7.03
C GLY A 227 -3.88 9.84 7.53
N VAL A 228 -5.02 9.44 8.10
CA VAL A 228 -5.99 10.36 8.73
C VAL A 228 -5.34 11.14 9.87
N VAL A 229 -4.70 10.45 10.81
CA VAL A 229 -4.04 11.08 11.97
C VAL A 229 -2.96 12.05 11.51
N PHE A 230 -2.06 11.61 10.61
CA PHE A 230 -1.01 12.47 10.05
C PHE A 230 -1.59 13.75 9.41
N ALA A 231 -2.62 13.62 8.60
CA ALA A 231 -3.21 14.75 7.90
C ALA A 231 -3.92 15.74 8.85
N LEU A 232 -4.56 15.25 9.91
CA LEU A 232 -5.14 16.09 10.96
C LEU A 232 -4.06 16.89 11.69
N LEU A 233 -2.93 16.29 12.01
CA LEU A 233 -1.79 16.95 12.64
C LEU A 233 -1.15 17.98 11.69
N ALA A 234 -0.95 17.60 10.42
CA ALA A 234 -0.35 18.47 9.41
C ALA A 234 -1.22 19.72 9.13
N ARG A 235 -2.55 19.59 9.17
CA ARG A 235 -3.47 20.75 9.04
C ARG A 235 -3.34 21.73 10.19
N ARG A 236 -3.14 21.25 11.42
CA ARG A 236 -2.95 22.10 12.61
C ARG A 236 -1.63 22.87 12.58
N ALA A 237 -0.60 22.30 11.98
CA ALA A 237 0.73 22.91 11.89
C ALA A 237 0.88 23.93 10.74
N GLY A 238 -0.14 24.12 9.91
CA GLY A 238 -0.10 25.03 8.74
C GLY A 238 -0.08 26.51 9.11
N PRO A 239 0.40 27.39 8.21
CA PRO A 239 0.61 28.84 8.47
C PRO A 239 -0.67 29.58 8.91
N ALA A 240 -1.83 29.20 8.39
CA ALA A 240 -3.12 29.82 8.74
C ALA A 240 -3.49 29.64 10.23
N HIS A 241 -3.05 28.53 10.85
CA HIS A 241 -3.30 28.28 12.27
C HIS A 241 -2.32 29.08 13.16
N ARG A 242 -1.10 29.33 12.67
CA ARG A 242 -0.11 30.18 13.39
C ARG A 242 -0.55 31.64 13.42
N LEU A 243 -1.12 32.16 12.33
CA LEU A 243 -1.64 33.53 12.28
C LEU A 243 -2.88 33.69 13.17
N ALA A 244 -3.79 32.71 13.21
CA ALA A 244 -4.95 32.75 14.09
C ALA A 244 -4.62 32.61 15.58
N ALA A 245 -3.51 31.95 15.94
CA ALA A 245 -3.01 31.89 17.31
C ALA A 245 -2.35 33.20 17.75
N LEU A 246 -1.65 33.88 16.84
CA LEU A 246 -1.00 35.18 17.12
C LEU A 246 -2.00 36.35 17.17
N SER A 247 -3.18 36.25 16.56
CA SER A 247 -4.22 37.27 16.62
C SER A 247 -5.13 37.19 17.85
N ARG A 248 -4.94 36.19 18.72
CA ARG A 248 -5.71 35.96 19.96
C ARG A 248 -4.91 36.22 21.24
N GLY A 249 -3.65 36.64 21.12
CA GLY A 249 -2.79 37.11 22.21
C GLY A 249 -2.53 38.59 22.09
#